data_5764bbd25a2c92a781f6088feabb7c3d
#
_entry.id   5764bbd25a2c92a781f6088feabb7c3d
#
_cell.length_a   1.000
_cell.length_b   1.000
_cell.length_c   1.000
_cell.angle_alpha   90.00
_cell.angle_beta   90.00
_cell.angle_gamma   90.00
#
_symmetry.space_group_name_H-M   'P 1'
#
loop_
_entity.id
_entity.type
_entity.pdbx_description
1 polymer ?
#
loop_
_entity_poly.entity_id
_entity_poly.type
_entity_poly.pdbx_seq_one_letter_code
_entity_poly.pdbx_strand_id
1 'polypeptide(L)'
;MDWMTWYNSLNKPEWTPAPKTIGTIWQILYPVIIVSFGYVFLQAYKGKVSWYVALPFAINLVANILFTPIQFGMRNMPLAAFDIVIIWGTIIWSMAAIWPYFLWVMLAQIPYFVWVSIATVLQIYITLSN
;
A
#
# COMPACT_ATOMS: atom_id res chain seq x y z
N MET A 1 23.32 -6.37 -11.12
CA MET A 1 22.05 -7.10 -11.33
C MET A 1 20.91 -6.11 -11.27
N ASP A 2 20.06 -6.05 -12.29
CA ASP A 2 18.91 -5.16 -12.26
C ASP A 2 17.84 -5.70 -11.28
N TRP A 3 16.83 -4.85 -11.00
CA TRP A 3 15.85 -5.19 -9.98
C TRP A 3 15.01 -6.41 -10.36
N MET A 4 14.69 -6.58 -11.65
CA MET A 4 13.87 -7.70 -12.10
C MET A 4 14.62 -9.02 -12.03
N THR A 5 15.87 -9.04 -12.45
CA THR A 5 16.72 -10.23 -12.35
C THR A 5 16.93 -10.61 -10.90
N TRP A 6 17.21 -9.63 -10.04
CA TRP A 6 17.35 -9.85 -8.60
C TRP A 6 16.05 -10.40 -8.00
N TYR A 7 14.91 -9.78 -8.31
CA TYR A 7 13.61 -10.20 -7.80
C TYR A 7 13.27 -11.64 -8.22
N ASN A 8 13.51 -11.97 -9.50
CA ASN A 8 13.22 -13.31 -10.02
C ASN A 8 14.12 -14.38 -9.40
N SER A 9 15.29 -14.00 -8.85
CA SER A 9 16.19 -14.93 -8.18
C SER A 9 15.77 -15.29 -6.75
N LEU A 10 14.82 -14.56 -6.17
CA LEU A 10 14.38 -14.77 -4.80
C LEU A 10 13.49 -16.01 -4.68
N ASN A 11 13.53 -16.65 -3.50
CA ASN A 11 12.60 -17.71 -3.15
C ASN A 11 11.23 -17.07 -2.89
N LYS A 12 10.24 -17.48 -3.67
CA LYS A 12 8.87 -16.94 -3.61
C LYS A 12 7.87 -18.09 -3.59
N PRO A 13 6.66 -17.88 -3.04
CA PRO A 13 5.61 -18.90 -3.12
C PRO A 13 5.18 -19.14 -4.57
N GLU A 14 4.67 -20.34 -4.83
CA GLU A 14 4.24 -20.72 -6.18
C GLU A 14 3.12 -19.83 -6.72
N TRP A 15 2.27 -19.31 -5.84
CA TRP A 15 1.15 -18.44 -6.21
C TRP A 15 1.56 -16.99 -6.47
N THR A 16 2.86 -16.65 -6.42
CA THR A 16 3.35 -15.29 -6.61
C THR A 16 2.92 -14.75 -7.97
N PRO A 17 2.22 -13.59 -8.02
CA PRO A 17 1.87 -12.98 -9.29
C PRO A 17 3.11 -12.60 -10.09
N ALA A 18 3.00 -12.66 -11.41
CA ALA A 18 4.07 -12.21 -12.29
C ALA A 18 4.30 -10.71 -12.10
N PRO A 19 5.54 -10.18 -12.28
CA PRO A 19 5.79 -8.75 -12.17
C PRO A 19 4.88 -7.88 -13.04
N LYS A 20 4.54 -8.36 -14.24
CA LYS A 20 3.61 -7.65 -15.12
C LYS A 20 2.22 -7.53 -14.51
N THR A 21 1.73 -8.60 -13.87
CA THR A 21 0.43 -8.59 -13.18
C THR A 21 0.44 -7.63 -12.00
N ILE A 22 1.52 -7.63 -11.21
CA ILE A 22 1.69 -6.69 -10.09
C ILE A 22 1.63 -5.25 -10.59
N GLY A 23 2.36 -4.94 -11.67
CA GLY A 23 2.35 -3.61 -12.26
C GLY A 23 0.97 -3.18 -12.75
N THR A 24 0.22 -4.10 -13.38
CA THR A 24 -1.13 -3.82 -13.86
C THR A 24 -2.08 -3.51 -12.70
N ILE A 25 -2.00 -4.26 -11.61
CA ILE A 25 -2.82 -4.02 -10.42
C ILE A 25 -2.54 -2.62 -9.86
N TRP A 26 -1.28 -2.23 -9.74
CA TRP A 26 -0.92 -0.91 -9.25
C TRP A 26 -1.39 0.21 -10.17
N GLN A 27 -1.37 -0.01 -11.49
CA GLN A 27 -1.89 0.96 -12.46
C GLN A 27 -3.40 1.20 -12.28
N ILE A 28 -4.12 0.20 -11.81
CA ILE A 28 -5.55 0.33 -11.49
C ILE A 28 -5.76 0.99 -10.14
N LEU A 29 -4.95 0.62 -9.15
CA LEU A 29 -5.11 1.12 -7.78
C LEU A 29 -4.68 2.57 -7.60
N TYR A 30 -3.62 3.04 -8.27
CA TYR A 30 -3.12 4.39 -8.08
C TYR A 30 -4.16 5.47 -8.40
N PRO A 31 -4.92 5.40 -9.50
CA PRO A 31 -6.00 6.39 -9.71
C PRO A 31 -7.04 6.40 -8.59
N VAL A 32 -7.40 5.23 -8.08
CA VAL A 32 -8.35 5.12 -6.96
C VAL A 32 -7.78 5.77 -5.70
N ILE A 33 -6.50 5.51 -5.41
CA ILE A 33 -5.82 6.11 -4.27
C ILE A 33 -5.75 7.63 -4.42
N ILE A 34 -5.32 8.12 -5.57
CA ILE A 34 -5.17 9.56 -5.81
C ILE A 34 -6.49 10.29 -5.64
N VAL A 35 -7.56 9.77 -6.24
CA VAL A 35 -8.88 10.41 -6.17
C VAL A 35 -9.44 10.36 -4.75
N SER A 36 -9.41 9.19 -4.10
CA SER A 36 -10.00 9.02 -2.77
C SER A 36 -9.20 9.76 -1.69
N PHE A 37 -7.87 9.65 -1.71
CA PHE A 37 -7.00 10.33 -0.74
C PHE A 37 -7.04 11.84 -0.96
N GLY A 38 -6.98 12.29 -2.21
CA GLY A 38 -7.09 13.70 -2.54
C GLY A 38 -8.40 14.31 -2.05
N TYR A 39 -9.50 13.56 -2.18
CA TYR A 39 -10.79 13.98 -1.65
C TYR A 39 -10.74 14.17 -0.13
N VAL A 40 -10.15 13.21 0.60
CA VAL A 40 -10.03 13.31 2.06
C VAL A 40 -9.21 14.53 2.47
N PHE A 41 -8.06 14.76 1.81
CA PHE A 41 -7.22 15.92 2.12
C PHE A 41 -7.94 17.23 1.81
N LEU A 42 -8.70 17.28 0.71
CA LEU A 42 -9.50 18.45 0.37
C LEU A 42 -10.59 18.71 1.42
N GLN A 43 -11.26 17.67 1.89
CA GLN A 43 -12.29 17.82 2.91
C GLN A 43 -11.69 18.27 4.26
N ALA A 44 -10.50 17.77 4.59
CA ALA A 44 -9.80 18.25 5.80
C ALA A 44 -9.40 19.71 5.66
N TYR A 45 -8.92 20.11 4.48
CA TYR A 45 -8.58 21.52 4.21
C TYR A 45 -9.81 22.43 4.34
N LYS A 46 -10.97 21.96 3.87
CA LYS A 46 -12.23 22.71 3.96
C LYS A 46 -12.87 22.67 5.35
N GLY A 47 -12.27 21.97 6.31
CA GLY A 47 -12.81 21.83 7.65
C GLY A 47 -13.98 20.87 7.79
N LYS A 48 -14.26 20.08 6.75
CA LYS A 48 -15.38 19.09 6.78
C LYS A 48 -15.05 17.88 7.63
N VAL A 49 -13.76 17.52 7.75
CA VAL A 49 -13.26 16.48 8.64
C VAL A 49 -12.01 17.00 9.34
N SER A 50 -11.69 16.42 10.50
CA SER A 50 -10.47 16.73 11.22
C SER A 50 -9.25 16.25 10.44
N TRP A 51 -8.12 16.95 10.57
CA TRP A 51 -6.84 16.49 10.07
C TRP A 51 -6.41 15.15 10.71
N TYR A 52 -6.91 14.83 11.92
CA TYR A 52 -6.70 13.51 12.51
C TYR A 52 -7.33 12.37 11.68
N VAL A 53 -8.43 12.65 10.99
CA VAL A 53 -9.05 11.69 10.06
C VAL A 53 -8.17 11.50 8.82
N ALA A 54 -7.53 12.56 8.36
CA ALA A 54 -6.64 12.51 7.20
C ALA A 54 -5.27 11.90 7.53
N LEU A 55 -4.87 11.91 8.79
CA LEU A 55 -3.52 11.46 9.21
C LEU A 55 -3.19 10.04 8.75
N PRO A 56 -4.05 9.01 8.94
CA PRO A 56 -3.71 7.67 8.47
C PRO A 56 -3.55 7.60 6.95
N PHE A 57 -4.29 8.41 6.19
CA PHE A 57 -4.12 8.49 4.74
C PHE A 57 -2.74 9.06 4.38
N ALA A 58 -2.29 10.09 5.11
CA ALA A 58 -0.97 10.68 4.88
C ALA A 58 0.16 9.70 5.21
N ILE A 59 0.07 9.00 6.33
CA ILE A 59 1.08 8.00 6.74
C ILE A 59 1.10 6.87 5.72
N ASN A 60 -0.06 6.39 5.30
CA ASN A 60 -0.18 5.34 4.31
C ASN A 60 0.48 5.74 3.00
N LEU A 61 0.22 6.97 2.53
CA LEU A 61 0.76 7.44 1.26
C LEU A 61 2.28 7.51 1.30
N VAL A 62 2.86 8.02 2.38
CA VAL A 62 4.32 8.10 2.55
C VAL A 62 4.93 6.69 2.56
N ALA A 63 4.36 5.77 3.33
CA ALA A 63 4.85 4.39 3.39
C ALA A 63 4.75 3.71 2.02
N ASN A 64 3.66 3.94 1.29
CA ASN A 64 3.46 3.39 -0.04
C ASN A 64 4.54 3.88 -1.02
N ILE A 65 4.83 5.18 -1.00
CA ILE A 65 5.86 5.77 -1.86
C ILE A 65 7.24 5.21 -1.53
N LEU A 66 7.52 4.97 -0.25
CA LEU A 66 8.83 4.49 0.20
C LEU A 66 9.07 3.01 -0.11
N PHE A 67 8.02 2.22 -0.33
CA PHE A 67 8.15 0.77 -0.47
C PHE A 67 9.07 0.37 -1.61
N THR A 68 8.86 0.91 -2.80
CA THR A 68 9.66 0.55 -3.99
C THR A 68 11.14 0.91 -3.82
N PRO A 69 11.51 2.13 -3.37
CA PRO A 69 12.92 2.42 -3.11
C PRO A 69 13.55 1.50 -2.06
N ILE A 70 12.82 1.15 -1.00
CA ILE A 70 13.34 0.27 0.06
C ILE A 70 13.53 -1.14 -0.48
N GLN A 71 12.54 -1.69 -1.16
CA GLN A 71 12.57 -3.07 -1.65
C GLN A 71 13.57 -3.26 -2.78
N PHE A 72 13.50 -2.42 -3.80
CA PHE A 72 14.23 -2.64 -5.04
C PHE A 72 15.47 -1.78 -5.16
N GLY A 73 15.50 -0.58 -4.57
CA GLY A 73 16.67 0.27 -4.54
C GLY A 73 17.69 -0.15 -3.49
N MET A 74 17.26 -0.19 -2.24
CA MET A 74 18.10 -0.60 -1.11
C MET A 74 18.21 -2.11 -0.96
N ARG A 75 17.27 -2.85 -1.55
CA ARG A 75 17.15 -4.31 -1.41
C ARG A 75 17.10 -4.76 0.05
N ASN A 76 16.52 -3.91 0.91
CA ASN A 76 16.40 -4.17 2.34
C ASN A 76 15.07 -4.86 2.61
N MET A 77 15.07 -6.18 2.62
CA MET A 77 13.86 -6.99 2.75
C MET A 77 13.17 -6.82 4.10
N PRO A 78 13.89 -6.87 5.25
CA PRO A 78 13.23 -6.66 6.54
C PRO A 78 12.58 -5.28 6.67
N LEU A 79 13.23 -4.23 6.17
CA LEU A 79 12.67 -2.88 6.21
C LEU A 79 11.46 -2.75 5.29
N ALA A 80 11.49 -3.40 4.12
CA ALA A 80 10.35 -3.43 3.21
C ALA A 80 9.16 -4.18 3.85
N ALA A 81 9.40 -5.27 4.56
CA ALA A 81 8.36 -5.99 5.28
C ALA A 81 7.76 -5.13 6.39
N PHE A 82 8.57 -4.39 7.13
CA PHE A 82 8.08 -3.45 8.13
C PHE A 82 7.23 -2.35 7.49
N ASP A 83 7.69 -1.80 6.37
CA ASP A 83 6.99 -0.75 5.65
C ASP A 83 5.61 -1.21 5.14
N ILE A 84 5.53 -2.41 4.55
CA ILE A 84 4.26 -2.91 4.02
C ILE A 84 3.26 -3.23 5.14
N VAL A 85 3.73 -3.62 6.31
CA VAL A 85 2.86 -3.80 7.48
C VAL A 85 2.27 -2.45 7.91
N ILE A 86 3.06 -1.38 7.85
CA ILE A 86 2.55 -0.03 8.11
C ILE A 86 1.49 0.35 7.06
N ILE A 87 1.74 0.07 5.78
CA ILE A 87 0.76 0.31 4.72
C ILE A 87 -0.55 -0.43 5.04
N TRP A 88 -0.45 -1.70 5.38
CA TRP A 88 -1.61 -2.54 5.70
C TRP A 88 -2.39 -2.01 6.91
N GLY A 89 -1.69 -1.72 7.99
CA GLY A 89 -2.31 -1.21 9.22
C GLY A 89 -2.95 0.15 9.03
N THR A 90 -2.32 1.05 8.26
CA THR A 90 -2.86 2.37 8.01
C THR A 90 -4.05 2.35 7.05
N ILE A 91 -4.16 1.35 6.16
CA ILE A 91 -5.39 1.18 5.37
C ILE A 91 -6.57 0.88 6.31
N ILE A 92 -6.40 -0.04 7.24
CA ILE A 92 -7.44 -0.38 8.22
C ILE A 92 -7.83 0.86 9.03
N TRP A 93 -6.84 1.59 9.54
CA TRP A 93 -7.08 2.81 10.30
C TRP A 93 -7.79 3.87 9.45
N SER A 94 -7.37 4.04 8.20
CA SER A 94 -8.01 4.98 7.26
C SER A 94 -9.48 4.63 7.03
N MET A 95 -9.77 3.34 6.80
CA MET A 95 -11.14 2.89 6.57
C MET A 95 -12.01 3.14 7.80
N ALA A 96 -11.50 2.84 8.99
CA ALA A 96 -12.23 3.06 10.23
C ALA A 96 -12.46 4.56 10.50
N ALA A 97 -11.47 5.40 10.26
CA ALA A 97 -11.54 6.83 10.50
C ALA A 97 -12.51 7.54 9.55
N ILE A 98 -12.56 7.11 8.29
CA ILE A 98 -13.39 7.78 7.26
C ILE A 98 -14.82 7.22 7.20
N TRP A 99 -15.07 6.04 7.76
CA TRP A 99 -16.37 5.37 7.71
C TRP A 99 -17.53 6.29 8.07
N PRO A 100 -17.50 7.02 9.21
CA PRO A 100 -18.65 7.82 9.59
C PRO A 100 -18.85 9.08 8.77
N TYR A 101 -17.88 9.45 7.93
CA TYR A 101 -17.93 10.69 7.15
C TYR A 101 -18.27 10.45 5.68
N PHE A 102 -17.53 9.57 5.01
CA PHE A 102 -17.67 9.34 3.57
C PHE A 102 -17.57 7.84 3.28
N LEU A 103 -18.72 7.18 3.21
CA LEU A 103 -18.80 5.73 2.97
C LEU A 103 -18.09 5.34 1.66
N TRP A 104 -18.24 6.15 0.60
CA TRP A 104 -17.66 5.82 -0.69
C TRP A 104 -16.13 5.78 -0.65
N VAL A 105 -15.51 6.63 0.17
CA VAL A 105 -14.04 6.62 0.35
C VAL A 105 -13.62 5.31 1.04
N MET A 106 -14.34 4.89 2.06
CA MET A 106 -14.06 3.61 2.74
C MET A 106 -14.19 2.45 1.76
N LEU A 107 -15.27 2.41 0.98
CA LEU A 107 -15.48 1.34 0.00
C LEU A 107 -14.40 1.35 -1.09
N ALA A 108 -13.92 2.53 -1.49
CA ALA A 108 -12.86 2.66 -2.48
C ALA A 108 -11.53 2.04 -2.01
N GLN A 109 -11.30 1.92 -0.69
CA GLN A 109 -10.09 1.30 -0.15
C GLN A 109 -10.15 -0.23 -0.15
N ILE A 110 -11.30 -0.85 -0.37
CA ILE A 110 -11.43 -2.32 -0.29
C ILE A 110 -10.51 -3.02 -1.29
N PRO A 111 -10.49 -2.69 -2.59
CA PRO A 111 -9.56 -3.36 -3.50
C PRO A 111 -8.09 -3.12 -3.13
N TYR A 112 -7.75 -1.93 -2.66
CA TYR A 112 -6.40 -1.63 -2.17
C TYR A 112 -6.05 -2.51 -0.97
N PHE A 113 -6.97 -2.62 -0.01
CA PHE A 113 -6.79 -3.45 1.19
C PHE A 113 -6.60 -4.92 0.82
N VAL A 114 -7.42 -5.46 -0.09
CA VAL A 114 -7.30 -6.85 -0.53
C VAL A 114 -5.93 -7.10 -1.15
N TRP A 115 -5.52 -6.22 -2.06
CA TRP A 115 -4.22 -6.37 -2.72
C TRP A 115 -3.06 -6.28 -1.74
N VAL A 116 -3.07 -5.29 -0.85
CA VAL A 116 -1.98 -5.11 0.13
C VAL A 116 -1.95 -6.26 1.13
N SER A 117 -3.09 -6.86 1.48
CA SER A 117 -3.12 -8.05 2.33
C SER A 117 -2.37 -9.21 1.67
N ILE A 118 -2.60 -9.45 0.38
CA ILE A 118 -1.88 -10.45 -0.41
C ILE A 118 -0.40 -10.09 -0.48
N ALA A 119 -0.10 -8.84 -0.78
CA ALA A 119 1.28 -8.37 -0.92
C ALA A 119 2.05 -8.44 0.39
N THR A 120 1.37 -8.23 1.52
CA THR A 120 1.99 -8.33 2.86
C THR A 120 2.40 -9.77 3.15
N VAL A 121 1.52 -10.73 2.88
CA VAL A 121 1.83 -12.15 3.04
C VAL A 121 3.00 -12.54 2.14
N LEU A 122 2.97 -12.10 0.88
CA LEU A 122 4.05 -12.36 -0.08
C LEU A 122 5.38 -11.77 0.41
N GLN A 123 5.38 -10.52 0.88
CA GLN A 123 6.60 -9.85 1.34
C GLN A 123 7.19 -10.54 2.57
N ILE A 124 6.36 -10.92 3.52
CA ILE A 124 6.82 -11.63 4.73
C ILE A 124 7.42 -12.97 4.32
N TYR A 125 6.76 -13.72 3.43
CA TYR A 125 7.28 -15.00 2.94
C TYR A 125 8.65 -14.82 2.30
N ILE A 126 8.77 -13.86 1.40
CA ILE A 126 10.04 -13.58 0.68
C ILE A 126 11.13 -13.20 1.69
N THR A 127 10.82 -12.33 2.65
CA THR A 127 11.77 -11.88 3.67
C THR A 127 12.30 -13.04 4.51
N LEU A 128 11.41 -13.94 4.93
CA LEU A 128 11.79 -15.09 5.77
C LEU A 128 12.51 -16.19 4.97
N SER A 129 12.29 -16.25 3.66
CA SER A 129 12.86 -17.30 2.80
C SER A 129 14.20 -16.90 2.16
N ASN A 130 14.61 -15.67 2.35
CA ASN A 130 15.84 -15.13 1.79
C ASN A 130 16.64 -14.40 2.89
#